data_514f97ac3b6b3d3644caf4d088b276ff
#
_entry.id   514f97ac3b6b3d3644caf4d088b276ff
#
_cell.length_a   1.000
_cell.length_b   1.000
_cell.length_c   1.000
_cell.angle_alpha   90.00
_cell.angle_beta   90.00
_cell.angle_gamma   90.00
#
_symmetry.space_group_name_H-M   'P 1'
#
loop_
_entity.id
_entity.type
_entity.pdbx_description
1 polymer ?
#
loop_
_entity_poly.entity_id
_entity_poly.type
_entity_poly.pdbx_seq_one_letter_code
_entity_poly.pdbx_strand_id
1 'polypeptide(L)'
;MNKTYITLAATTALALALNSCQKGDLLNVVQDDVELNENTAQYQEFIKERVTDYARAYRFEQARANLPKLTDEANRKEGERIINFYHAKALKDGFAYLLPNGDSLFLKMKNEENLPPEKIEYISLSNQYAEFKGLGQDVTLWGAANFPNTKGIYIDEAQITKMLDLDKLTKLEEVRLTFDAGDFEYTLWFPNRPFKPVDVSGYDFSKNDKITWMEFKNCNLTAPKVPANVLPTVNAQYCLFNSSTINSFKARSIKLDGSKSQEPNIKVKNPYLRRLHVSNSEGLKEGTDILSFDVSESDLTYLSIYQGGKKAIPTKEIKLNSKLDSLFLYGSTLEYAPKQGNVKLVGLERLSGLKLLSFNPEYIWLLPQDIPCPVTSLTIAGSGDVDIKEGTLVDYSKVKGLKVLRNEKYITATTKYPTQLDTLQLAPFRYAGKLEQLDLSHLNVKTVSLKLGNAYRVGISDFGDKKNTLYLKRVVLPATITSAKLEKMATEVLDLSKLDNVSKLEIRDIYQEERSVKEIIFPKNLKRSNFKNNNDFLIRVDKGKTKLVNYPSWVTQDEFGNDVAK
;
A
#
# COMPACT_ATOMS: atom_id res chain seq x y z
N MET A 1 54.64 27.11 -28.00
CA MET A 1 54.52 25.93 -27.09
C MET A 1 54.83 24.70 -27.88
N ASN A 2 55.64 23.80 -27.34
CA ASN A 2 56.13 22.59 -28.07
C ASN A 2 54.97 21.63 -28.38
N LYS A 3 54.85 21.18 -29.62
CA LYS A 3 53.84 20.21 -30.07
C LYS A 3 53.72 18.95 -29.18
N THR A 4 54.81 18.54 -28.55
CA THR A 4 54.85 17.41 -27.60
C THR A 4 53.97 17.63 -26.36
N TYR A 5 53.82 18.85 -25.88
CA TYR A 5 52.94 19.15 -24.72
C TYR A 5 51.45 19.07 -25.06
N ILE A 6 51.07 19.41 -26.30
CA ILE A 6 49.68 19.36 -26.77
C ILE A 6 49.24 17.90 -26.97
N THR A 7 50.11 17.03 -27.46
CA THR A 7 49.84 15.62 -27.63
C THR A 7 49.72 14.90 -26.28
N LEU A 8 50.55 15.28 -25.30
CA LEU A 8 50.48 14.70 -23.95
C LEU A 8 49.22 15.19 -23.19
N ALA A 9 48.81 16.43 -23.37
CA ALA A 9 47.58 16.94 -22.78
C ALA A 9 46.33 16.28 -23.37
N ALA A 10 46.29 16.05 -24.66
CA ALA A 10 45.19 15.35 -25.35
C ALA A 10 45.06 13.89 -24.91
N THR A 11 46.18 13.16 -24.79
CA THR A 11 46.20 11.76 -24.30
C THR A 11 45.85 11.65 -22.81
N THR A 12 46.32 12.60 -22.02
CA THR A 12 46.00 12.61 -20.57
C THR A 12 44.52 12.99 -20.32
N ALA A 13 43.96 13.93 -21.11
CA ALA A 13 42.55 14.26 -21.04
C ALA A 13 41.67 13.07 -21.50
N LEU A 14 42.09 12.31 -22.51
CA LEU A 14 41.40 11.12 -22.97
C LEU A 14 41.44 9.98 -21.91
N ALA A 15 42.56 9.78 -21.27
CA ALA A 15 42.72 8.79 -20.20
C ALA A 15 41.91 9.13 -18.96
N LEU A 16 41.78 10.41 -18.61
CA LEU A 16 40.94 10.92 -17.52
C LEU A 16 39.44 10.82 -17.85
N ALA A 17 39.05 11.04 -19.12
CA ALA A 17 37.66 10.90 -19.57
C ALA A 17 37.21 9.45 -19.60
N LEU A 18 38.11 8.50 -19.89
CA LEU A 18 37.81 7.06 -19.89
C LEU A 18 37.69 6.47 -18.46
N ASN A 19 38.32 7.10 -17.48
CA ASN A 19 38.20 6.71 -16.07
C ASN A 19 37.05 7.38 -15.31
N SER A 20 36.52 8.49 -15.83
CA SER A 20 35.34 9.15 -15.26
C SER A 20 34.15 8.91 -16.16
N CYS A 21 33.29 7.96 -15.81
CA CYS A 21 31.99 7.72 -16.47
C CYS A 21 30.99 8.90 -16.38
N GLN A 22 31.46 10.12 -16.28
CA GLN A 22 30.59 11.25 -15.98
C GLN A 22 30.80 12.52 -16.79
N LYS A 23 31.27 12.55 -18.01
CA LYS A 23 31.14 13.79 -18.81
C LYS A 23 31.32 13.54 -20.31
N GLY A 24 30.19 13.40 -21.03
CA GLY A 24 30.14 13.52 -22.50
C GLY A 24 30.60 14.88 -23.03
N ASP A 25 30.61 15.91 -22.15
CA ASP A 25 30.93 17.31 -22.54
C ASP A 25 32.44 17.58 -22.66
N LEU A 26 33.31 16.84 -21.97
CA LEU A 26 34.75 17.06 -22.04
C LEU A 26 35.37 16.67 -23.40
N LEU A 27 34.73 15.75 -24.13
CA LEU A 27 35.19 15.37 -25.47
C LEU A 27 34.85 16.42 -26.54
N ASN A 28 33.78 17.20 -26.33
CA ASN A 28 33.42 18.30 -27.23
C ASN A 28 34.32 19.53 -27.02
N VAL A 29 34.76 19.81 -25.81
CA VAL A 29 35.64 20.96 -25.51
C VAL A 29 37.03 20.82 -26.12
N VAL A 30 37.54 19.59 -26.29
CA VAL A 30 38.84 19.37 -26.94
C VAL A 30 38.76 19.50 -28.45
N GLN A 31 37.54 19.52 -29.03
CA GLN A 31 37.33 19.57 -30.48
C GLN A 31 37.42 20.98 -31.04
N ASP A 32 37.11 22.01 -30.23
CA ASP A 32 37.02 23.41 -30.73
C ASP A 32 38.33 24.20 -30.73
N ASP A 33 39.38 23.71 -30.03
CA ASP A 33 40.62 24.48 -29.83
C ASP A 33 41.84 23.95 -30.59
N VAL A 34 41.72 22.86 -31.37
CA VAL A 34 42.86 22.27 -32.09
C VAL A 34 42.49 22.09 -33.58
N GLU A 35 42.91 22.97 -34.44
CA GLU A 35 42.91 22.74 -35.90
C GLU A 35 43.86 21.58 -36.24
N LEU A 36 43.47 20.35 -35.95
CA LEU A 36 44.12 19.16 -36.48
C LEU A 36 43.72 19.02 -37.94
N ASN A 37 44.72 19.14 -38.80
CA ASN A 37 44.50 18.87 -40.22
C ASN A 37 44.03 17.43 -40.39
N GLU A 38 42.82 17.22 -40.90
CA GLU A 38 42.13 15.94 -41.02
C GLU A 38 42.94 14.89 -41.83
N ASN A 39 43.88 15.34 -42.65
CA ASN A 39 44.74 14.47 -43.47
C ASN A 39 46.06 14.08 -42.79
N THR A 40 46.32 14.50 -41.57
CA THR A 40 47.54 14.07 -40.87
C THR A 40 47.46 12.64 -40.36
N ALA A 41 48.56 11.88 -40.42
CA ALA A 41 48.62 10.55 -39.87
C ALA A 41 48.23 10.50 -38.38
N GLN A 42 48.55 11.55 -37.63
CA GLN A 42 48.20 11.70 -36.22
C GLN A 42 46.69 11.82 -36.00
N TYR A 43 46.01 12.62 -36.86
CA TYR A 43 44.54 12.73 -36.80
C TYR A 43 43.87 11.39 -37.17
N GLN A 44 44.34 10.72 -38.17
CA GLN A 44 43.80 9.44 -38.62
C GLN A 44 43.95 8.34 -37.52
N GLU A 45 45.10 8.30 -36.86
CA GLU A 45 45.30 7.36 -35.73
C GLU A 45 44.37 7.71 -34.53
N PHE A 46 44.24 8.98 -34.20
CA PHE A 46 43.30 9.45 -33.17
C PHE A 46 41.85 9.03 -33.46
N ILE A 47 41.37 9.21 -34.70
CA ILE A 47 40.03 8.79 -35.10
C ILE A 47 39.85 7.26 -35.00
N LYS A 48 40.86 6.51 -35.39
CA LYS A 48 40.87 5.04 -35.30
C LYS A 48 40.79 4.56 -33.85
N GLU A 49 41.54 5.20 -32.95
CA GLU A 49 41.46 4.94 -31.51
C GLU A 49 40.06 5.26 -30.99
N ARG A 50 39.46 6.42 -31.35
CA ARG A 50 38.10 6.80 -30.97
C ARG A 50 37.05 5.79 -31.43
N VAL A 51 37.14 5.30 -32.68
CA VAL A 51 36.25 4.25 -33.19
C VAL A 51 36.35 3.01 -32.31
N THR A 52 37.57 2.63 -31.97
CA THR A 52 37.82 1.44 -31.14
C THR A 52 37.28 1.62 -29.72
N ASP A 53 37.50 2.77 -29.11
CA ASP A 53 37.06 3.05 -27.72
C ASP A 53 35.55 3.17 -27.61
N TYR A 54 34.90 3.86 -28.58
CA TYR A 54 33.44 3.86 -28.63
C TYR A 54 32.86 2.46 -28.83
N ALA A 55 33.45 1.64 -29.71
CA ALA A 55 33.02 0.27 -29.93
C ALA A 55 33.16 -0.59 -28.66
N ARG A 56 34.30 -0.48 -27.94
CA ARG A 56 34.53 -1.15 -26.64
C ARG A 56 33.53 -0.70 -25.57
N ALA A 57 33.17 0.56 -25.56
CA ALA A 57 32.17 1.14 -24.66
C ALA A 57 30.73 0.86 -25.12
N TYR A 58 30.53 0.07 -26.17
CA TYR A 58 29.23 -0.26 -26.78
C TYR A 58 28.46 0.97 -27.32
N ARG A 59 29.16 2.06 -27.63
CA ARG A 59 28.62 3.28 -28.22
C ARG A 59 28.73 3.23 -29.75
N PHE A 60 28.01 2.30 -30.39
CA PHE A 60 28.20 1.96 -31.78
C PHE A 60 27.85 3.07 -32.75
N GLU A 61 26.84 3.89 -32.48
CA GLU A 61 26.49 5.03 -33.35
C GLU A 61 27.60 6.07 -33.35
N GLN A 62 28.17 6.36 -32.19
CA GLN A 62 29.30 7.28 -32.08
C GLN A 62 30.55 6.70 -32.78
N ALA A 63 30.77 5.40 -32.67
CA ALA A 63 31.83 4.73 -33.42
C ALA A 63 31.60 4.85 -34.93
N ARG A 64 30.39 4.56 -35.43
CA ARG A 64 30.03 4.67 -36.84
C ARG A 64 30.11 6.10 -37.36
N ALA A 65 29.72 7.11 -36.60
CA ALA A 65 29.81 8.52 -36.94
C ALA A 65 31.26 9.00 -37.16
N ASN A 66 32.25 8.29 -36.63
CA ASN A 66 33.66 8.59 -36.83
C ASN A 66 34.26 7.83 -38.03
N LEU A 67 33.65 6.77 -38.58
CA LEU A 67 34.17 6.03 -39.72
C LEU A 67 34.38 6.92 -40.97
N PRO A 68 33.47 7.80 -41.37
CA PRO A 68 33.67 8.67 -42.53
C PRO A 68 34.86 9.61 -42.40
N LYS A 69 35.34 9.90 -41.20
CA LYS A 69 36.49 10.77 -40.94
C LYS A 69 37.82 10.04 -41.17
N LEU A 70 37.78 8.73 -41.35
CA LEU A 70 38.95 7.93 -41.76
C LEU A 70 39.11 8.03 -43.29
N THR A 71 40.18 8.65 -43.75
CA THR A 71 40.44 8.88 -45.18
C THR A 71 40.96 7.63 -45.90
N ASP A 72 41.68 6.74 -45.17
CA ASP A 72 42.16 5.47 -45.69
C ASP A 72 41.07 4.37 -45.60
N GLU A 73 40.81 3.74 -46.76
CA GLU A 73 39.80 2.69 -46.87
C GLU A 73 40.12 1.44 -46.04
N ALA A 74 41.40 1.08 -45.88
CA ALA A 74 41.78 -0.05 -45.04
C ALA A 74 41.50 0.21 -43.57
N ASN A 75 41.78 1.42 -43.09
CA ASN A 75 41.44 1.84 -41.72
C ASN A 75 39.93 1.89 -41.48
N ARG A 76 39.14 2.30 -42.48
CA ARG A 76 37.70 2.31 -42.41
C ARG A 76 37.10 0.91 -42.29
N LYS A 77 37.57 -0.02 -43.14
CA LYS A 77 37.18 -1.43 -43.10
C LYS A 77 37.56 -2.09 -41.74
N GLU A 78 38.74 -1.76 -41.22
CA GLU A 78 39.16 -2.26 -39.91
C GLU A 78 38.27 -1.67 -38.80
N GLY A 79 37.92 -0.41 -38.82
CA GLY A 79 36.97 0.22 -37.92
C GLY A 79 35.57 -0.45 -37.96
N GLU A 80 35.06 -0.74 -39.14
CA GLU A 80 33.82 -1.51 -39.31
C GLU A 80 33.93 -2.91 -38.71
N ARG A 81 35.06 -3.60 -38.91
CA ARG A 81 35.31 -4.92 -38.32
C ARG A 81 35.32 -4.89 -36.81
N ILE A 82 35.94 -3.86 -36.21
CA ILE A 82 35.97 -3.64 -34.77
C ILE A 82 34.58 -3.38 -34.23
N ILE A 83 33.82 -2.50 -34.86
CA ILE A 83 32.43 -2.20 -34.48
C ILE A 83 31.58 -3.47 -34.50
N ASN A 84 31.65 -4.24 -35.61
CA ASN A 84 30.86 -5.46 -35.75
C ASN A 84 31.27 -6.55 -34.74
N PHE A 85 32.54 -6.64 -34.39
CA PHE A 85 33.04 -7.57 -33.36
C PHE A 85 32.42 -7.23 -31.99
N TYR A 86 32.53 -5.97 -31.55
CA TYR A 86 31.99 -5.57 -30.26
C TYR A 86 30.47 -5.54 -30.25
N HIS A 87 29.82 -5.21 -31.38
CA HIS A 87 28.37 -5.29 -31.53
C HIS A 87 27.89 -6.75 -31.35
N ALA A 88 28.50 -7.71 -32.00
CA ALA A 88 28.16 -9.12 -31.83
C ALA A 88 28.40 -9.62 -30.40
N LYS A 89 29.46 -9.10 -29.74
CA LYS A 89 29.72 -9.38 -28.33
C LYS A 89 28.67 -8.78 -27.41
N ALA A 90 28.29 -7.52 -27.62
CA ALA A 90 27.28 -6.84 -26.82
C ALA A 90 25.94 -7.54 -26.89
N LEU A 91 25.53 -8.01 -28.06
CA LEU A 91 24.29 -8.77 -28.25
C LEU A 91 24.26 -10.09 -27.46
N LYS A 92 25.39 -10.65 -27.12
CA LYS A 92 25.49 -11.87 -26.29
C LYS A 92 25.54 -11.56 -24.79
N ASP A 93 26.08 -10.39 -24.44
CA ASP A 93 26.45 -10.08 -23.05
C ASP A 93 25.39 -9.21 -22.31
N GLY A 94 24.34 -8.69 -22.98
CA GLY A 94 23.41 -7.78 -22.32
C GLY A 94 22.20 -7.35 -23.14
N PHE A 95 21.70 -6.17 -22.81
CA PHE A 95 20.59 -5.54 -23.49
C PHE A 95 21.04 -4.43 -24.42
N ALA A 96 20.31 -4.23 -25.52
CA ALA A 96 20.43 -3.06 -26.36
C ALA A 96 19.29 -2.07 -26.05
N TYR A 97 19.58 -0.78 -26.07
CA TYR A 97 18.56 0.26 -26.03
C TYR A 97 18.43 0.92 -27.38
N LEU A 98 17.19 1.20 -27.73
CA LEU A 98 16.86 2.04 -28.88
C LEU A 98 16.34 3.38 -28.34
N LEU A 99 17.05 4.44 -28.66
CA LEU A 99 16.60 5.80 -28.40
C LEU A 99 15.57 6.22 -29.44
N PRO A 100 14.71 7.22 -29.16
CA PRO A 100 13.70 7.71 -30.12
C PRO A 100 14.30 8.26 -31.42
N ASN A 101 15.53 8.76 -31.41
CA ASN A 101 16.27 9.22 -32.58
C ASN A 101 16.86 8.08 -33.45
N GLY A 102 16.68 6.82 -33.03
CA GLY A 102 17.19 5.65 -33.73
C GLY A 102 18.59 5.20 -33.30
N ASP A 103 19.26 5.93 -32.41
CA ASP A 103 20.54 5.51 -31.86
C ASP A 103 20.40 4.26 -30.99
N SER A 104 21.43 3.42 -30.99
CA SER A 104 21.49 2.21 -30.17
C SER A 104 22.63 2.31 -29.17
N LEU A 105 22.30 2.08 -27.91
CA LEU A 105 23.26 1.92 -26.83
C LEU A 105 23.17 0.48 -26.31
N PHE A 106 24.20 0.00 -25.63
CA PHE A 106 24.25 -1.35 -25.09
C PHE A 106 24.54 -1.29 -23.60
N LEU A 107 23.76 -2.04 -22.83
CA LEU A 107 23.93 -2.22 -21.40
C LEU A 107 24.45 -3.62 -21.13
N LYS A 108 25.62 -3.72 -20.56
CA LYS A 108 26.10 -4.98 -19.98
C LYS A 108 25.45 -5.15 -18.61
N MET A 109 24.80 -6.30 -18.39
CA MET A 109 24.32 -6.64 -17.06
C MET A 109 25.47 -6.72 -16.08
N LYS A 110 25.43 -5.90 -15.03
CA LYS A 110 26.32 -6.06 -13.87
C LYS A 110 25.74 -7.18 -13.02
N ASN A 111 26.37 -8.33 -13.01
CA ASN A 111 26.08 -9.33 -12.01
C ASN A 111 27.34 -9.53 -11.15
N GLU A 112 27.16 -9.54 -9.84
CA GLU A 112 28.25 -9.62 -8.86
C GLU A 112 29.09 -10.90 -9.00
N GLU A 113 28.50 -11.95 -9.56
CA GLU A 113 29.10 -13.26 -9.72
C GLU A 113 29.70 -13.48 -11.10
N ASN A 114 29.63 -12.52 -12.02
CA ASN A 114 30.03 -12.66 -13.43
C ASN A 114 29.45 -13.91 -14.12
N LEU A 115 28.22 -14.26 -13.79
CA LEU A 115 27.52 -15.39 -14.38
C LEU A 115 27.27 -15.15 -15.88
N PRO A 116 27.33 -16.17 -16.71
CA PRO A 116 26.92 -16.05 -18.10
C PRO A 116 25.42 -15.84 -18.21
N PRO A 117 24.90 -15.15 -19.26
CA PRO A 117 23.51 -14.77 -19.40
C PRO A 117 22.49 -15.91 -19.20
N GLU A 118 22.84 -17.12 -19.64
CA GLU A 118 21.99 -18.31 -19.50
C GLU A 118 21.86 -18.82 -18.06
N LYS A 119 22.65 -18.32 -17.10
CA LYS A 119 22.53 -18.62 -15.67
C LYS A 119 21.83 -17.55 -14.88
N ILE A 120 21.50 -16.42 -15.50
CA ILE A 120 20.81 -15.32 -14.84
C ILE A 120 19.33 -15.66 -14.71
N GLU A 121 18.84 -15.73 -13.46
CA GLU A 121 17.43 -15.99 -13.16
C GLU A 121 16.63 -14.70 -12.89
N TYR A 122 17.30 -13.61 -12.53
CA TYR A 122 16.66 -12.33 -12.20
C TYR A 122 17.33 -11.18 -12.93
N ILE A 123 16.53 -10.41 -13.66
CA ILE A 123 16.96 -9.18 -14.33
C ILE A 123 16.53 -8.00 -13.44
N SER A 124 17.50 -7.27 -12.92
CA SER A 124 17.24 -6.05 -12.15
C SER A 124 17.89 -4.85 -12.83
N LEU A 125 17.09 -3.88 -13.24
CA LEU A 125 17.51 -2.63 -13.85
C LEU A 125 17.08 -1.48 -12.94
N SER A 126 18.01 -1.01 -12.12
CA SER A 126 17.76 -0.02 -11.10
C SER A 126 18.47 1.31 -11.38
N ASN A 127 18.02 2.38 -10.75
CA ASN A 127 18.61 3.73 -10.75
C ASN A 127 20.13 3.78 -10.45
N GLN A 128 20.74 2.68 -10.11
CA GLN A 128 22.17 2.58 -9.86
C GLN A 128 23.02 2.62 -11.14
N TYR A 129 22.38 2.46 -12.31
CA TYR A 129 23.07 2.59 -13.60
C TYR A 129 23.13 4.06 -13.98
N ALA A 130 24.26 4.71 -13.70
CA ALA A 130 24.52 6.12 -14.03
C ALA A 130 24.35 6.45 -15.55
N GLU A 131 24.39 5.43 -16.39
CA GLU A 131 24.24 5.51 -17.84
C GLU A 131 22.85 6.00 -18.27
N PHE A 132 21.81 5.84 -17.43
CA PHE A 132 20.46 6.35 -17.72
C PHE A 132 20.24 7.79 -17.25
N LYS A 133 21.05 8.26 -16.30
CA LYS A 133 20.93 9.64 -15.82
C LYS A 133 21.31 10.62 -16.90
N GLY A 134 20.32 11.30 -17.46
CA GLY A 134 20.51 12.33 -18.44
C GLY A 134 20.04 12.01 -19.86
N LEU A 135 19.57 10.79 -20.13
CA LEU A 135 18.97 10.49 -21.45
C LEU A 135 17.70 11.30 -21.69
N GLY A 136 16.93 11.63 -20.64
CA GLY A 136 15.74 12.50 -20.72
C GLY A 136 14.67 12.05 -21.73
N GLN A 137 14.76 10.85 -22.26
CA GLN A 137 13.99 10.32 -23.37
C GLN A 137 13.55 8.90 -23.07
N ASP A 138 12.41 8.51 -23.62
CA ASP A 138 11.90 7.15 -23.54
C ASP A 138 12.82 6.18 -24.29
N VAL A 139 13.08 5.04 -23.67
CA VAL A 139 14.01 4.03 -24.17
C VAL A 139 13.27 2.72 -24.41
N THR A 140 13.51 2.12 -25.56
CA THR A 140 13.11 0.73 -25.83
C THR A 140 14.27 -0.22 -25.54
N LEU A 141 14.05 -1.17 -24.64
CA LEU A 141 15.02 -2.21 -24.32
C LEU A 141 14.75 -3.47 -25.15
N TRP A 142 15.77 -4.12 -25.67
CA TRP A 142 15.66 -5.43 -26.32
C TRP A 142 16.85 -6.32 -25.98
N GLY A 143 16.70 -7.63 -26.10
CA GLY A 143 17.73 -8.61 -25.73
C GLY A 143 17.32 -9.56 -24.63
N ALA A 144 16.04 -9.59 -24.24
CA ALA A 144 15.51 -10.53 -23.28
C ALA A 144 15.81 -11.99 -23.67
N ALA A 145 15.84 -12.28 -24.98
CA ALA A 145 16.21 -13.61 -25.50
C ALA A 145 17.60 -14.10 -25.07
N ASN A 146 18.50 -13.20 -24.67
CA ASN A 146 19.83 -13.57 -24.14
C ASN A 146 19.75 -14.20 -22.74
N PHE A 147 18.63 -14.08 -22.03
CA PHE A 147 18.43 -14.51 -20.66
C PHE A 147 17.31 -15.55 -20.53
N PRO A 148 17.43 -16.73 -21.18
CA PRO A 148 16.30 -17.68 -21.35
C PRO A 148 15.82 -18.31 -20.04
N ASN A 149 16.61 -18.20 -18.97
CA ASN A 149 16.28 -18.78 -17.65
C ASN A 149 15.75 -17.77 -16.66
N THR A 150 15.43 -16.54 -17.11
CA THR A 150 14.88 -15.49 -16.26
C THR A 150 13.52 -15.88 -15.68
N LYS A 151 13.45 -15.83 -14.36
CA LYS A 151 12.23 -16.03 -13.54
C LYS A 151 11.64 -14.72 -13.07
N GLY A 152 12.45 -13.67 -12.90
CA GLY A 152 11.99 -12.37 -12.42
C GLY A 152 12.59 -11.20 -13.19
N ILE A 153 11.74 -10.16 -13.42
CA ILE A 153 12.14 -8.87 -13.98
C ILE A 153 11.78 -7.79 -12.97
N TYR A 154 12.79 -6.97 -12.60
CA TYR A 154 12.66 -5.83 -11.70
C TYR A 154 13.20 -4.59 -12.40
N ILE A 155 12.32 -3.65 -12.75
CA ILE A 155 12.69 -2.41 -13.44
C ILE A 155 12.19 -1.23 -12.62
N ASP A 156 13.11 -0.38 -12.17
CA ASP A 156 12.82 0.88 -11.47
C ASP A 156 13.27 2.13 -12.24
N GLU A 157 13.76 1.95 -13.46
CA GLU A 157 14.25 3.02 -14.33
C GLU A 157 13.13 3.56 -15.23
N ALA A 158 12.68 4.79 -14.92
CA ALA A 158 11.50 5.42 -15.54
C ALA A 158 11.64 5.67 -17.05
N GLN A 159 12.86 5.79 -17.58
CA GLN A 159 13.10 5.96 -18.99
C GLN A 159 12.86 4.69 -19.82
N ILE A 160 12.90 3.51 -19.19
CA ILE A 160 12.63 2.26 -19.88
C ILE A 160 11.12 2.07 -19.97
N THR A 161 10.51 2.59 -21.02
CA THR A 161 9.05 2.54 -21.23
C THR A 161 8.60 1.35 -22.06
N LYS A 162 9.55 0.62 -22.67
CA LYS A 162 9.26 -0.53 -23.52
C LYS A 162 10.35 -1.59 -23.43
N MET A 163 9.96 -2.85 -23.42
CA MET A 163 10.85 -3.99 -23.52
C MET A 163 10.35 -4.95 -24.58
N LEU A 164 11.21 -5.25 -25.56
CA LEU A 164 10.96 -6.22 -26.63
C LEU A 164 11.39 -7.62 -26.19
N ASP A 165 10.97 -8.63 -26.93
CA ASP A 165 11.34 -10.05 -26.76
C ASP A 165 10.97 -10.66 -25.39
N LEU A 166 10.02 -10.05 -24.68
CA LEU A 166 9.51 -10.60 -23.41
C LEU A 166 8.90 -12.00 -23.59
N ASP A 167 8.35 -12.29 -24.78
CA ASP A 167 7.81 -13.60 -25.16
C ASP A 167 8.89 -14.71 -25.16
N LYS A 168 10.16 -14.36 -25.20
CA LYS A 168 11.28 -15.30 -25.10
C LYS A 168 11.59 -15.75 -23.67
N LEU A 169 11.07 -15.01 -22.67
CA LEU A 169 11.25 -15.34 -21.26
C LEU A 169 10.20 -16.35 -20.81
N THR A 170 10.31 -17.58 -21.28
CA THR A 170 9.30 -18.65 -21.05
C THR A 170 9.25 -19.17 -19.60
N LYS A 171 10.19 -18.74 -18.75
CA LYS A 171 10.25 -19.09 -17.32
C LYS A 171 9.86 -17.93 -16.40
N LEU A 172 9.40 -16.81 -16.94
CA LEU A 172 9.08 -15.61 -16.19
C LEU A 172 7.91 -15.86 -15.23
N GLU A 173 8.15 -15.70 -13.93
CA GLU A 173 7.20 -15.92 -12.84
C GLU A 173 6.86 -14.62 -12.11
N GLU A 174 7.80 -13.66 -12.06
CA GLU A 174 7.66 -12.41 -11.30
C GLU A 174 7.97 -11.19 -12.16
N VAL A 175 7.11 -10.16 -12.04
CA VAL A 175 7.31 -8.86 -12.70
C VAL A 175 7.14 -7.74 -11.70
N ARG A 176 8.14 -6.86 -11.61
CA ARG A 176 8.09 -5.61 -10.84
C ARG A 176 8.48 -4.44 -11.73
N LEU A 177 7.53 -3.56 -11.97
CA LEU A 177 7.75 -2.27 -12.62
C LEU A 177 7.47 -1.20 -11.56
N THR A 178 8.53 -0.77 -10.85
CA THR A 178 8.40 0.07 -9.65
C THR A 178 9.22 1.34 -9.83
N PHE A 179 8.72 2.23 -10.68
CA PHE A 179 9.43 3.46 -11.04
C PHE A 179 9.46 4.43 -9.87
N ASP A 180 10.67 4.87 -9.54
CA ASP A 180 10.84 5.87 -8.50
C ASP A 180 10.44 7.25 -9.04
N ALA A 181 9.38 7.79 -8.48
CA ALA A 181 8.89 9.13 -8.82
C ALA A 181 9.59 10.25 -8.05
N GLY A 182 10.76 9.96 -7.45
CA GLY A 182 11.47 10.89 -6.58
C GLY A 182 10.54 11.47 -5.51
N ASP A 183 10.70 11.09 -4.26
CA ASP A 183 9.92 11.58 -3.10
C ASP A 183 8.39 11.46 -3.23
N PHE A 184 7.86 10.49 -3.98
CA PHE A 184 6.42 10.32 -4.14
C PHE A 184 5.71 9.90 -2.84
N GLU A 185 6.41 9.28 -1.90
CA GLU A 185 5.87 9.00 -0.56
C GLU A 185 5.42 10.28 0.17
N TYR A 186 5.96 11.43 -0.21
CA TYR A 186 5.59 12.72 0.35
C TYR A 186 4.45 13.44 -0.39
N THR A 187 3.95 12.93 -1.53
CA THR A 187 2.89 13.65 -2.27
C THR A 187 1.52 13.60 -1.59
N LEU A 188 1.25 12.62 -0.72
CA LEU A 188 0.10 12.68 0.20
C LEU A 188 0.19 13.90 1.13
N TRP A 189 1.42 14.39 1.42
CA TRP A 189 1.69 15.56 2.26
C TRP A 189 2.00 16.82 1.45
N PHE A 190 2.41 16.68 0.17
CA PHE A 190 2.78 17.77 -0.73
C PHE A 190 1.96 17.72 -2.03
N PRO A 191 0.76 18.29 -2.05
CA PRO A 191 -0.21 18.18 -3.16
C PRO A 191 0.23 18.83 -4.48
N ASN A 192 1.36 19.51 -4.52
CA ASN A 192 1.77 20.34 -5.66
C ASN A 192 2.75 19.65 -6.64
N ARG A 193 3.12 18.37 -6.42
CA ARG A 193 3.96 17.65 -7.38
C ARG A 193 3.12 17.00 -8.47
N PRO A 194 3.49 17.16 -9.75
CA PRO A 194 2.72 16.58 -10.85
C PRO A 194 2.79 15.05 -10.80
N PHE A 195 1.63 14.40 -10.78
CA PHE A 195 1.51 12.96 -10.94
C PHE A 195 1.85 12.59 -12.39
N LYS A 196 2.96 11.90 -12.62
CA LYS A 196 3.44 11.48 -13.94
C LYS A 196 3.77 9.99 -13.94
N PRO A 197 2.77 9.12 -14.03
CA PRO A 197 3.00 7.68 -14.09
C PRO A 197 3.66 7.30 -15.42
N VAL A 198 4.59 6.36 -15.36
CA VAL A 198 5.32 5.85 -16.53
C VAL A 198 4.38 5.01 -17.38
N ASP A 199 4.36 5.24 -18.69
CA ASP A 199 3.61 4.41 -19.63
C ASP A 199 4.25 3.02 -19.75
N VAL A 200 3.52 1.99 -19.38
CA VAL A 200 3.96 0.59 -19.45
C VAL A 200 3.26 -0.21 -20.54
N SER A 201 2.54 0.43 -21.44
CA SER A 201 1.90 -0.20 -22.61
C SER A 201 2.90 -0.89 -23.55
N GLY A 202 4.17 -0.48 -23.47
CA GLY A 202 5.28 -1.08 -24.20
C GLY A 202 5.79 -2.43 -23.66
N TYR A 203 5.30 -2.85 -22.49
CA TYR A 203 5.63 -4.16 -21.90
C TYR A 203 4.53 -5.17 -22.26
N ASP A 204 4.84 -6.12 -23.13
CA ASP A 204 3.87 -7.13 -23.58
C ASP A 204 4.10 -8.48 -22.89
N PHE A 205 3.32 -8.74 -21.83
CA PHE A 205 3.36 -9.99 -21.09
C PHE A 205 2.35 -11.03 -21.58
N SER A 206 1.63 -10.79 -22.66
CA SER A 206 0.53 -11.65 -23.14
C SER A 206 0.96 -13.09 -23.44
N LYS A 207 2.24 -13.34 -23.69
CA LYS A 207 2.82 -14.65 -23.97
C LYS A 207 3.47 -15.33 -22.76
N ASN A 208 3.57 -14.65 -21.62
CA ASN A 208 4.23 -15.16 -20.41
C ASN A 208 3.20 -15.80 -19.47
N ASP A 209 2.86 -17.04 -19.72
CA ASP A 209 1.79 -17.78 -19.03
C ASP A 209 2.19 -18.34 -17.65
N LYS A 210 3.45 -18.22 -17.25
CA LYS A 210 3.96 -18.66 -15.95
C LYS A 210 4.01 -17.57 -14.90
N ILE A 211 3.71 -16.33 -15.25
CA ILE A 211 3.72 -15.23 -14.29
C ILE A 211 2.69 -15.53 -13.19
N THR A 212 3.16 -15.46 -11.93
CA THR A 212 2.34 -15.64 -10.73
C THR A 212 2.23 -14.36 -9.91
N TRP A 213 3.12 -13.41 -10.12
CA TRP A 213 3.13 -12.15 -9.40
C TRP A 213 3.47 -10.96 -10.29
N MET A 214 2.64 -9.90 -10.17
CA MET A 214 2.89 -8.61 -10.80
C MET A 214 2.75 -7.49 -9.78
N GLU A 215 3.75 -6.62 -9.75
CA GLU A 215 3.78 -5.42 -8.92
C GLU A 215 4.10 -4.20 -9.79
N PHE A 216 3.29 -3.15 -9.62
CA PHE A 216 3.42 -1.89 -10.33
C PHE A 216 3.46 -0.74 -9.33
N LYS A 217 4.43 0.16 -9.50
CA LYS A 217 4.48 1.41 -8.75
C LYS A 217 4.72 2.57 -9.73
N ASN A 218 3.90 3.62 -9.62
CA ASN A 218 3.97 4.79 -10.49
C ASN A 218 3.85 4.48 -12.00
N CYS A 219 2.97 3.55 -12.36
CA CYS A 219 2.73 3.11 -13.72
C CYS A 219 1.39 3.60 -14.27
N ASN A 220 1.34 3.89 -15.56
CA ASN A 220 0.10 4.04 -16.30
C ASN A 220 -0.40 2.66 -16.75
N LEU A 221 -1.46 2.16 -16.10
CA LEU A 221 -2.04 0.85 -16.34
C LEU A 221 -3.34 0.89 -17.15
N THR A 222 -3.62 1.98 -17.87
CA THR A 222 -4.90 2.14 -18.58
C THR A 222 -5.05 1.23 -19.79
N ALA A 223 -3.96 0.72 -20.34
CA ALA A 223 -3.94 -0.23 -21.45
C ALA A 223 -2.84 -1.30 -21.27
N PRO A 224 -2.86 -2.09 -20.18
CA PRO A 224 -1.80 -3.08 -19.92
C PRO A 224 -1.95 -4.29 -20.82
N LYS A 225 -0.82 -4.83 -21.30
CA LYS A 225 -0.77 -6.12 -22.01
C LYS A 225 -0.40 -7.21 -21.01
N VAL A 226 -1.40 -7.91 -20.53
CA VAL A 226 -1.33 -8.80 -19.38
C VAL A 226 -1.23 -10.27 -19.77
N PRO A 227 -0.70 -11.15 -18.87
CA PRO A 227 -0.64 -12.58 -19.12
C PRO A 227 -2.03 -13.21 -19.33
N ALA A 228 -2.06 -14.30 -20.10
CA ALA A 228 -3.30 -15.03 -20.35
C ALA A 228 -3.75 -15.92 -19.17
N ASN A 229 -2.82 -16.30 -18.29
CA ASN A 229 -3.11 -17.12 -17.10
C ASN A 229 -3.78 -16.30 -15.98
N VAL A 230 -4.32 -17.02 -14.98
CA VAL A 230 -4.96 -16.40 -13.83
C VAL A 230 -3.92 -16.13 -12.74
N LEU A 231 -3.69 -14.86 -12.44
CA LEU A 231 -2.77 -14.41 -11.40
C LEU A 231 -3.38 -14.54 -10.00
N PRO A 232 -2.63 -14.98 -8.99
CA PRO A 232 -3.07 -14.91 -7.60
C PRO A 232 -3.34 -13.48 -7.15
N THR A 233 -2.41 -12.56 -7.40
CA THR A 233 -2.51 -11.15 -6.99
C THR A 233 -1.80 -10.23 -7.96
N VAL A 234 -2.39 -9.05 -8.17
CA VAL A 234 -1.77 -7.88 -8.81
C VAL A 234 -1.76 -6.75 -7.79
N ASN A 235 -0.59 -6.18 -7.54
CA ASN A 235 -0.41 -5.01 -6.67
C ASN A 235 -0.08 -3.78 -7.53
N ALA A 236 -0.81 -2.70 -7.34
CA ALA A 236 -0.57 -1.43 -8.02
C ALA A 236 -0.59 -0.29 -6.99
N GLN A 237 0.54 0.43 -6.87
CA GLN A 237 0.68 1.58 -5.99
C GLN A 237 0.95 2.84 -6.80
N TYR A 238 0.26 3.92 -6.47
CA TYR A 238 0.42 5.22 -7.15
C TYR A 238 0.33 5.12 -8.68
N CYS A 239 -0.51 4.22 -9.18
CA CYS A 239 -0.69 3.97 -10.59
C CYS A 239 -1.88 4.75 -11.16
N LEU A 240 -1.88 4.95 -12.47
CA LEU A 240 -3.04 5.41 -13.21
C LEU A 240 -3.84 4.21 -13.69
N PHE A 241 -5.14 4.18 -13.44
CA PHE A 241 -6.01 3.06 -13.80
C PHE A 241 -7.38 3.52 -14.31
N ASN A 242 -8.15 2.58 -14.84
CA ASN A 242 -9.55 2.71 -15.24
C ASN A 242 -10.27 1.35 -15.10
N SER A 243 -11.52 1.26 -15.50
CA SER A 243 -12.27 -0.01 -15.50
C SER A 243 -11.61 -1.07 -16.39
N SER A 244 -11.02 -0.67 -17.52
CA SER A 244 -10.31 -1.59 -18.41
C SER A 244 -9.11 -2.24 -17.70
N THR A 245 -8.37 -1.48 -16.89
CA THR A 245 -7.28 -2.02 -16.07
C THR A 245 -7.74 -3.18 -15.20
N ILE A 246 -8.81 -2.96 -14.42
CA ILE A 246 -9.33 -3.98 -13.50
C ILE A 246 -9.87 -5.19 -14.26
N ASN A 247 -10.49 -4.95 -15.41
CA ASN A 247 -11.16 -5.99 -16.19
C ASN A 247 -10.20 -6.80 -17.08
N SER A 248 -9.05 -6.27 -17.48
CA SER A 248 -8.07 -6.95 -18.31
C SER A 248 -7.22 -7.96 -17.55
N PHE A 249 -6.89 -7.69 -16.28
CA PHE A 249 -6.13 -8.63 -15.48
C PHE A 249 -6.97 -9.85 -15.11
N LYS A 250 -6.61 -11.03 -15.59
CA LYS A 250 -7.15 -12.29 -15.07
C LYS A 250 -6.55 -12.57 -13.69
N ALA A 251 -7.02 -11.88 -12.67
CA ALA A 251 -6.46 -11.98 -11.32
C ALA A 251 -7.52 -12.32 -10.29
N ARG A 252 -7.14 -13.12 -9.27
CA ARG A 252 -8.03 -13.41 -8.13
C ARG A 252 -8.11 -12.25 -7.15
N SER A 253 -7.04 -11.48 -7.04
CA SER A 253 -6.94 -10.32 -6.16
C SER A 253 -6.27 -9.16 -6.89
N ILE A 254 -6.86 -7.96 -6.81
CA ILE A 254 -6.25 -6.71 -7.28
C ILE A 254 -6.23 -5.75 -6.10
N LYS A 255 -5.06 -5.14 -5.86
CA LYS A 255 -4.86 -4.07 -4.88
C LYS A 255 -4.42 -2.81 -5.62
N LEU A 256 -5.18 -1.75 -5.40
CA LEU A 256 -4.90 -0.40 -5.91
C LEU A 256 -4.69 0.52 -4.70
N ASP A 257 -3.48 0.99 -4.47
CA ASP A 257 -3.15 1.85 -3.34
C ASP A 257 -2.58 3.19 -3.80
N GLY A 258 -3.08 4.30 -3.29
CA GLY A 258 -2.68 5.65 -3.68
C GLY A 258 -2.82 5.95 -5.17
N SER A 259 -3.56 5.13 -5.92
CA SER A 259 -3.65 5.17 -7.37
C SER A 259 -4.72 6.16 -7.84
N LYS A 260 -4.56 6.70 -9.06
CA LYS A 260 -5.51 7.67 -9.61
C LYS A 260 -6.35 7.06 -10.72
N SER A 261 -7.63 7.38 -10.74
CA SER A 261 -8.54 6.94 -11.80
C SER A 261 -8.61 7.95 -12.95
N GLN A 262 -8.62 7.44 -14.19
CA GLN A 262 -8.91 8.27 -15.37
C GLN A 262 -10.40 8.58 -15.53
N GLU A 263 -11.27 7.81 -14.89
CA GLU A 263 -12.72 7.91 -15.05
C GLU A 263 -13.43 8.01 -13.70
N PRO A 264 -14.54 8.75 -13.62
CA PRO A 264 -15.26 8.92 -12.35
C PRO A 264 -16.10 7.69 -11.95
N ASN A 265 -16.40 6.80 -12.89
CA ASN A 265 -17.28 5.67 -12.65
C ASN A 265 -16.53 4.36 -12.97
N ILE A 266 -16.14 3.65 -11.94
CA ILE A 266 -15.42 2.38 -12.08
C ILE A 266 -16.41 1.23 -12.22
N LYS A 267 -16.31 0.47 -13.30
CA LYS A 267 -17.15 -0.70 -13.58
C LYS A 267 -16.32 -1.99 -13.61
N VAL A 268 -16.63 -2.90 -12.70
CA VAL A 268 -15.91 -4.17 -12.55
C VAL A 268 -16.77 -5.31 -13.11
N LYS A 269 -16.26 -5.94 -14.18
CA LYS A 269 -16.89 -7.09 -14.86
C LYS A 269 -15.97 -8.31 -14.93
N ASN A 270 -14.88 -8.30 -14.17
CA ASN A 270 -13.86 -9.32 -14.20
C ASN A 270 -14.35 -10.64 -13.57
N PRO A 271 -14.54 -11.72 -14.34
CA PRO A 271 -15.10 -12.98 -13.81
C PRO A 271 -14.10 -13.77 -12.96
N TYR A 272 -12.80 -13.46 -13.05
CA TYR A 272 -11.77 -14.12 -12.27
C TYR A 272 -11.56 -13.47 -10.91
N LEU A 273 -11.93 -12.19 -10.78
CA LEU A 273 -11.65 -11.38 -9.59
C LEU A 273 -12.57 -11.81 -8.43
N ARG A 274 -11.93 -12.09 -7.28
CA ARG A 274 -12.60 -12.45 -6.02
C ARG A 274 -12.38 -11.39 -4.95
N ARG A 275 -11.27 -10.66 -5.03
CA ARG A 275 -10.90 -9.64 -4.04
C ARG A 275 -10.47 -8.36 -4.74
N LEU A 276 -11.12 -7.26 -4.40
CA LEU A 276 -10.73 -5.92 -4.83
C LEU A 276 -10.48 -5.05 -3.61
N HIS A 277 -9.28 -4.51 -3.53
CA HIS A 277 -8.91 -3.52 -2.53
C HIS A 277 -8.49 -2.22 -3.23
N VAL A 278 -9.17 -1.14 -2.88
CA VAL A 278 -8.87 0.21 -3.40
C VAL A 278 -8.66 1.11 -2.19
N SER A 279 -7.45 1.64 -2.03
CA SER A 279 -7.13 2.53 -0.92
C SER A 279 -6.48 3.82 -1.39
N ASN A 280 -6.81 4.92 -0.73
CA ASN A 280 -6.28 6.26 -1.00
C ASN A 280 -6.31 6.67 -2.48
N SER A 281 -7.27 6.16 -3.24
CA SER A 281 -7.38 6.41 -4.67
C SER A 281 -8.26 7.61 -4.95
N GLU A 282 -7.78 8.49 -5.82
CA GLU A 282 -8.39 9.77 -6.18
C GLU A 282 -8.61 9.85 -7.69
N GLY A 283 -9.31 10.87 -8.15
CA GLY A 283 -9.39 11.23 -9.56
C GLY A 283 -8.08 11.82 -10.09
N LEU A 284 -7.84 11.71 -11.39
CA LEU A 284 -6.63 12.22 -12.04
C LEU A 284 -6.50 13.75 -11.98
N LYS A 285 -7.64 14.46 -12.02
CA LYS A 285 -7.70 15.92 -11.95
C LYS A 285 -8.37 16.35 -10.66
N GLU A 286 -7.98 17.49 -10.12
CA GLU A 286 -8.68 18.11 -9.00
C GLU A 286 -10.16 18.27 -9.35
N GLY A 287 -11.04 17.71 -8.53
CA GLY A 287 -12.49 17.69 -8.75
C GLY A 287 -13.03 16.57 -9.65
N THR A 288 -12.20 15.65 -10.15
CA THR A 288 -12.64 14.45 -10.87
C THR A 288 -12.47 13.22 -9.97
N ASP A 289 -13.19 13.17 -8.86
CA ASP A 289 -13.11 12.04 -7.94
C ASP A 289 -13.83 10.80 -8.49
N ILE A 290 -13.53 9.65 -7.90
CA ILE A 290 -14.24 8.41 -8.22
C ILE A 290 -15.65 8.53 -7.63
N LEU A 291 -16.65 8.79 -8.49
CA LEU A 291 -18.03 9.02 -8.08
C LEU A 291 -18.78 7.72 -7.83
N SER A 292 -18.41 6.61 -8.47
CA SER A 292 -19.07 5.33 -8.24
C SER A 292 -18.16 4.13 -8.48
N PHE A 293 -18.46 3.06 -7.73
CA PHE A 293 -17.99 1.70 -7.99
C PHE A 293 -19.18 0.80 -8.31
N ASP A 294 -19.21 0.24 -9.50
CA ASP A 294 -20.21 -0.75 -9.90
C ASP A 294 -19.53 -2.13 -10.00
N VAL A 295 -19.75 -2.97 -8.99
CA VAL A 295 -19.24 -4.35 -8.96
C VAL A 295 -20.37 -5.37 -9.17
N SER A 296 -21.56 -4.92 -9.57
CA SER A 296 -22.77 -5.76 -9.67
C SER A 296 -22.65 -6.91 -10.66
N GLU A 297 -21.81 -6.77 -11.69
CA GLU A 297 -21.57 -7.79 -12.71
C GLU A 297 -20.32 -8.65 -12.44
N SER A 298 -19.71 -8.53 -11.27
CA SER A 298 -18.49 -9.26 -10.91
C SER A 298 -18.78 -10.47 -10.02
N ASP A 299 -17.77 -11.32 -9.83
CA ASP A 299 -17.79 -12.46 -8.90
C ASP A 299 -17.04 -12.19 -7.59
N LEU A 300 -16.94 -10.90 -7.19
CA LEU A 300 -16.26 -10.52 -5.96
C LEU A 300 -16.91 -11.15 -4.74
N THR A 301 -16.08 -11.69 -3.85
CA THR A 301 -16.45 -12.10 -2.50
C THR A 301 -15.96 -11.14 -1.45
N TYR A 302 -14.95 -10.32 -1.78
CA TYR A 302 -14.34 -9.33 -0.91
C TYR A 302 -14.20 -7.98 -1.62
N LEU A 303 -14.76 -6.94 -1.04
CA LEU A 303 -14.59 -5.56 -1.51
C LEU A 303 -14.10 -4.68 -0.36
N SER A 304 -13.00 -3.98 -0.58
CA SER A 304 -12.48 -2.98 0.37
C SER A 304 -12.23 -1.68 -0.37
N ILE A 305 -12.89 -0.62 0.10
CA ILE A 305 -12.70 0.74 -0.41
C ILE A 305 -12.31 1.62 0.78
N TYR A 306 -11.14 2.24 0.68
CA TYR A 306 -10.66 3.24 1.61
C TYR A 306 -10.35 4.53 0.86
N GLN A 307 -11.08 5.59 1.17
CA GLN A 307 -10.85 6.92 0.60
C GLN A 307 -10.45 7.90 1.70
N GLY A 308 -9.16 8.21 1.79
CA GLY A 308 -8.61 9.19 2.72
C GLY A 308 -7.91 10.30 1.96
N GLY A 309 -8.13 11.57 2.35
CA GLY A 309 -7.45 12.71 1.74
C GLY A 309 -8.07 14.04 2.17
N LYS A 310 -7.27 15.12 2.14
CA LYS A 310 -7.72 16.46 2.56
C LYS A 310 -8.82 17.06 1.68
N LYS A 311 -8.98 16.56 0.44
CA LYS A 311 -9.88 17.13 -0.58
C LYS A 311 -10.71 16.06 -1.31
N ALA A 312 -10.65 14.80 -0.93
CA ALA A 312 -11.36 13.74 -1.64
C ALA A 312 -12.89 13.95 -1.52
N ILE A 313 -13.56 14.12 -2.64
CA ILE A 313 -15.01 14.03 -2.70
C ILE A 313 -15.37 12.55 -2.56
N PRO A 314 -16.13 12.15 -1.54
CA PRO A 314 -16.42 10.74 -1.34
C PRO A 314 -17.25 10.18 -2.51
N THR A 315 -16.99 8.94 -2.86
CA THR A 315 -17.83 8.14 -3.75
C THR A 315 -19.31 8.34 -3.38
N LYS A 316 -20.17 8.55 -4.37
CA LYS A 316 -21.61 8.77 -4.15
C LYS A 316 -22.39 7.47 -4.12
N GLU A 317 -21.95 6.46 -4.90
CA GLU A 317 -22.68 5.20 -5.06
C GLU A 317 -21.73 4.02 -5.18
N ILE A 318 -22.08 2.92 -4.50
CA ILE A 318 -21.43 1.61 -4.65
C ILE A 318 -22.52 0.58 -4.94
N LYS A 319 -22.46 -0.05 -6.13
CA LYS A 319 -23.37 -1.15 -6.52
C LYS A 319 -22.70 -2.47 -6.25
N LEU A 320 -23.32 -3.27 -5.40
CA LEU A 320 -22.82 -4.55 -4.92
C LEU A 320 -23.30 -5.71 -5.79
N ASN A 321 -22.48 -6.76 -5.90
CA ASN A 321 -22.91 -8.04 -6.46
C ASN A 321 -23.52 -8.92 -5.34
N SER A 322 -24.25 -9.95 -5.70
CA SER A 322 -24.92 -10.85 -4.75
C SER A 322 -24.01 -11.90 -4.08
N LYS A 323 -22.72 -11.99 -4.49
CA LYS A 323 -21.76 -12.99 -3.99
C LYS A 323 -20.83 -12.43 -2.91
N LEU A 324 -20.92 -11.15 -2.59
CA LEU A 324 -20.10 -10.54 -1.55
C LEU A 324 -20.37 -11.19 -0.19
N ASP A 325 -19.30 -11.56 0.48
CA ASP A 325 -19.31 -12.04 1.87
C ASP A 325 -18.54 -11.13 2.84
N SER A 326 -17.70 -10.22 2.30
CA SER A 326 -16.88 -9.30 3.10
C SER A 326 -16.83 -7.92 2.46
N LEU A 327 -17.22 -6.90 3.24
CA LEU A 327 -17.33 -5.52 2.79
C LEU A 327 -16.66 -4.58 3.80
N PHE A 328 -15.66 -3.81 3.31
CA PHE A 328 -14.93 -2.81 4.08
C PHE A 328 -15.06 -1.45 3.39
N LEU A 329 -15.63 -0.50 4.09
CA LEU A 329 -15.96 0.81 3.54
C LEU A 329 -15.51 1.92 4.49
N TYR A 330 -14.39 2.53 4.17
CA TYR A 330 -13.78 3.58 4.97
C TYR A 330 -13.53 4.83 4.13
N GLY A 331 -13.69 5.98 4.76
CA GLY A 331 -13.28 7.25 4.20
C GLY A 331 -13.17 8.27 5.33
N SER A 332 -12.25 9.21 5.21
CA SER A 332 -12.16 10.34 6.11
C SER A 332 -12.11 11.63 5.31
N THR A 333 -12.97 12.58 5.63
CA THR A 333 -12.79 13.96 5.27
C THR A 333 -12.00 14.63 6.38
N LEU A 334 -10.82 15.17 6.09
CA LEU A 334 -9.98 15.87 7.08
C LEU A 334 -10.52 17.27 7.47
N GLU A 335 -11.64 17.70 6.92
CA GLU A 335 -12.33 18.87 7.41
C GLU A 335 -13.12 18.50 8.67
N TYR A 336 -12.85 19.19 9.76
CA TYR A 336 -13.39 19.02 11.10
C TYR A 336 -14.91 19.24 11.25
N ALA A 337 -15.67 19.20 10.17
CA ALA A 337 -17.12 19.30 10.22
C ALA A 337 -17.74 17.91 10.36
N PRO A 338 -18.64 17.68 11.32
CA PRO A 338 -19.39 16.44 11.43
C PRO A 338 -20.28 16.29 10.20
N LYS A 339 -19.87 15.43 9.27
CA LYS A 339 -20.65 15.13 8.07
C LYS A 339 -21.04 13.65 8.11
N GLN A 340 -22.33 13.39 8.00
CA GLN A 340 -22.83 12.04 7.73
C GLN A 340 -22.36 11.61 6.34
N GLY A 341 -21.89 10.38 6.23
CA GLY A 341 -21.51 9.82 4.94
C GLY A 341 -22.70 9.76 3.99
N ASN A 342 -22.47 10.15 2.74
CA ASN A 342 -23.51 10.23 1.71
C ASN A 342 -23.41 9.10 0.68
N VAL A 343 -22.56 8.10 0.91
CA VAL A 343 -22.39 6.99 -0.03
C VAL A 343 -23.62 6.09 0.00
N LYS A 344 -24.26 5.95 -1.16
CA LYS A 344 -25.39 5.05 -1.35
C LYS A 344 -24.90 3.64 -1.67
N LEU A 345 -25.28 2.67 -0.84
CA LEU A 345 -25.09 1.24 -1.14
C LEU A 345 -26.32 0.71 -1.88
N VAL A 346 -26.11 0.16 -3.08
CA VAL A 346 -27.15 -0.47 -3.88
C VAL A 346 -26.88 -1.97 -3.94
N GLY A 347 -27.86 -2.78 -3.58
CA GLY A 347 -27.77 -4.22 -3.62
C GLY A 347 -27.44 -4.90 -2.29
N LEU A 348 -27.33 -4.14 -1.20
CA LEU A 348 -27.11 -4.69 0.14
C LEU A 348 -28.27 -5.64 0.56
N GLU A 349 -29.49 -5.34 0.13
CA GLU A 349 -30.68 -6.12 0.35
C GLU A 349 -30.70 -7.47 -0.40
N ARG A 350 -29.85 -7.63 -1.42
CA ARG A 350 -29.76 -8.86 -2.23
C ARG A 350 -28.71 -9.83 -1.72
N LEU A 351 -27.93 -9.45 -0.72
CA LEU A 351 -26.91 -10.31 -0.15
C LEU A 351 -27.55 -11.39 0.72
N SER A 352 -27.15 -12.63 0.53
CA SER A 352 -27.60 -13.77 1.37
C SER A 352 -27.07 -13.65 2.80
N GLY A 353 -25.97 -12.93 3.01
CA GLY A 353 -25.36 -12.61 4.29
C GLY A 353 -23.91 -12.20 4.14
N LEU A 354 -23.45 -11.36 5.05
CA LEU A 354 -22.06 -10.92 5.15
C LEU A 354 -21.36 -11.64 6.31
N LYS A 355 -20.22 -12.26 6.05
CA LYS A 355 -19.32 -12.74 7.10
C LYS A 355 -18.76 -11.55 7.87
N LEU A 356 -18.46 -10.45 7.14
CA LEU A 356 -17.90 -9.24 7.70
C LEU A 356 -18.44 -8.01 6.99
N LEU A 357 -19.00 -7.10 7.79
CA LEU A 357 -19.31 -5.73 7.39
C LEU A 357 -18.50 -4.78 8.29
N SER A 358 -17.68 -3.93 7.67
CA SER A 358 -16.87 -2.96 8.38
C SER A 358 -16.97 -1.62 7.68
N PHE A 359 -17.35 -0.58 8.40
CA PHE A 359 -17.52 0.73 7.80
C PHE A 359 -17.25 1.88 8.77
N ASN A 360 -17.00 3.05 8.17
CA ASN A 360 -16.90 4.31 8.85
C ASN A 360 -18.19 5.14 8.61
N PRO A 361 -18.91 5.57 9.65
CA PRO A 361 -20.13 6.38 9.52
C PRO A 361 -19.93 7.72 8.80
N GLU A 362 -18.71 8.24 8.76
CA GLU A 362 -18.38 9.45 8.00
C GLU A 362 -18.42 9.19 6.48
N TYR A 363 -18.14 7.98 6.09
CA TYR A 363 -18.17 7.56 4.69
C TYR A 363 -19.56 7.04 4.30
N ILE A 364 -20.13 6.17 5.13
CA ILE A 364 -21.46 5.58 4.92
C ILE A 364 -22.28 5.72 6.20
N TRP A 365 -23.37 6.46 6.12
CA TRP A 365 -24.33 6.51 7.21
C TRP A 365 -25.29 5.33 7.13
N LEU A 366 -25.05 4.35 7.99
CA LEU A 366 -25.89 3.16 8.10
C LEU A 366 -26.09 2.83 9.59
N LEU A 367 -27.33 2.89 10.04
CA LEU A 367 -27.66 2.46 11.38
C LEU A 367 -27.80 0.92 11.44
N PRO A 368 -27.46 0.27 12.56
CA PRO A 368 -27.52 -1.18 12.67
C PRO A 368 -28.88 -1.77 12.29
N GLN A 369 -29.97 -1.16 12.75
CA GLN A 369 -31.34 -1.60 12.46
C GLN A 369 -31.74 -1.48 10.98
N ASP A 370 -31.03 -0.69 10.20
CA ASP A 370 -31.29 -0.47 8.77
C ASP A 370 -30.47 -1.42 7.87
N ILE A 371 -29.65 -2.30 8.46
CA ILE A 371 -28.89 -3.31 7.72
C ILE A 371 -29.85 -4.41 7.24
N PRO A 372 -30.10 -4.54 5.92
CA PRO A 372 -31.18 -5.41 5.41
C PRO A 372 -30.81 -6.88 5.32
N CYS A 373 -29.50 -7.22 5.37
CA CYS A 373 -29.00 -8.59 5.25
C CYS A 373 -28.41 -9.12 6.56
N PRO A 374 -28.29 -10.45 6.74
CA PRO A 374 -27.56 -11.03 7.87
C PRO A 374 -26.09 -10.61 7.88
N VAL A 375 -25.53 -10.30 9.07
CA VAL A 375 -24.13 -9.97 9.26
C VAL A 375 -23.56 -10.74 10.45
N THR A 376 -22.50 -11.51 10.24
CA THR A 376 -21.87 -12.29 11.32
C THR A 376 -20.93 -11.44 12.17
N SER A 377 -20.12 -10.59 11.54
CA SER A 377 -19.19 -9.68 12.22
C SER A 377 -19.42 -8.26 11.72
N LEU A 378 -19.77 -7.37 12.64
CA LEU A 378 -19.97 -5.94 12.36
C LEU A 378 -18.89 -5.14 13.05
N THR A 379 -18.20 -4.28 12.28
CA THR A 379 -17.24 -3.31 12.80
C THR A 379 -17.65 -1.91 12.38
N ILE A 380 -17.79 -1.02 13.35
CA ILE A 380 -18.02 0.41 13.13
C ILE A 380 -16.80 1.15 13.68
N ALA A 381 -15.96 1.67 12.78
CA ALA A 381 -14.69 2.31 13.13
C ALA A 381 -14.51 3.64 12.40
N GLY A 382 -13.40 4.34 12.67
CA GLY A 382 -13.04 5.60 12.02
C GLY A 382 -12.61 6.67 13.03
N SER A 383 -11.91 7.70 12.56
CA SER A 383 -11.27 8.72 13.39
C SER A 383 -12.00 10.07 13.43
N GLY A 384 -12.91 10.32 12.51
CA GLY A 384 -13.57 11.62 12.39
C GLY A 384 -14.83 11.78 13.27
N ASP A 385 -15.45 12.94 13.23
CA ASP A 385 -16.66 13.24 13.98
C ASP A 385 -17.91 12.65 13.31
N VAL A 386 -18.81 12.15 14.11
CA VAL A 386 -20.12 11.67 13.67
C VAL A 386 -21.19 12.55 14.32
N ASP A 387 -22.11 13.06 13.52
CA ASP A 387 -23.26 13.80 14.00
C ASP A 387 -24.39 12.83 14.39
N ILE A 388 -24.16 12.07 15.47
CA ILE A 388 -25.23 11.26 16.06
C ILE A 388 -26.03 12.12 17.04
N LYS A 389 -27.31 12.34 16.74
CA LYS A 389 -28.18 13.17 17.58
C LYS A 389 -28.52 12.48 18.89
N GLU A 390 -28.70 13.27 19.94
CA GLU A 390 -29.26 12.77 21.19
C GLU A 390 -30.63 12.14 20.93
N GLY A 391 -30.90 10.97 21.51
CA GLY A 391 -32.12 10.19 21.27
C GLY A 391 -32.10 9.29 20.03
N THR A 392 -31.06 9.32 19.21
CA THR A 392 -30.93 8.36 18.10
C THR A 392 -30.91 6.93 18.65
N LEU A 393 -31.87 6.11 18.24
CA LEU A 393 -31.89 4.68 18.53
C LEU A 393 -30.80 3.99 17.73
N VAL A 394 -29.93 3.26 18.42
CA VAL A 394 -28.91 2.38 17.83
C VAL A 394 -29.22 0.96 18.27
N ASP A 395 -29.77 0.15 17.39
CA ASP A 395 -30.29 -1.17 17.75
C ASP A 395 -29.58 -2.31 17.01
N TYR A 396 -28.50 -2.79 17.63
CA TYR A 396 -27.72 -3.94 17.12
C TYR A 396 -28.51 -5.27 17.22
N SER A 397 -29.58 -5.33 18.04
CA SER A 397 -30.40 -6.55 18.16
C SER A 397 -31.18 -6.85 16.88
N LYS A 398 -31.31 -5.89 15.98
CA LYS A 398 -31.95 -6.04 14.67
C LYS A 398 -31.03 -6.60 13.60
N VAL A 399 -29.73 -6.62 13.83
CA VAL A 399 -28.76 -7.20 12.88
C VAL A 399 -28.83 -8.73 12.97
N LYS A 400 -29.41 -9.34 11.95
CA LYS A 400 -29.59 -10.80 11.90
C LYS A 400 -28.24 -11.52 11.87
N GLY A 401 -28.10 -12.58 12.68
CA GLY A 401 -26.93 -13.43 12.68
C GLY A 401 -25.64 -12.84 13.32
N LEU A 402 -25.74 -11.71 13.99
CA LEU A 402 -24.60 -11.03 14.59
C LEU A 402 -23.99 -11.85 15.73
N LYS A 403 -22.69 -12.18 15.59
CA LYS A 403 -21.89 -12.90 16.59
C LYS A 403 -20.76 -12.05 17.15
N VAL A 404 -20.18 -11.16 16.31
CA VAL A 404 -19.06 -10.31 16.68
C VAL A 404 -19.46 -8.86 16.42
N LEU A 405 -19.45 -8.05 17.47
CA LEU A 405 -19.66 -6.61 17.38
C LEU A 405 -18.42 -5.87 17.85
N ARG A 406 -17.87 -5.01 16.99
CA ARG A 406 -16.84 -4.03 17.31
C ARG A 406 -17.34 -2.64 17.01
N ASN A 407 -17.45 -1.82 18.03
CA ASN A 407 -17.87 -0.42 17.89
C ASN A 407 -16.81 0.49 18.52
N GLU A 408 -16.08 1.18 17.65
CA GLU A 408 -15.02 2.12 18.02
C GLU A 408 -15.48 3.57 17.83
N LYS A 409 -16.73 3.78 17.39
CA LYS A 409 -17.14 5.09 16.93
C LYS A 409 -18.04 5.83 17.91
N TYR A 410 -19.16 5.26 18.28
CA TYR A 410 -20.13 5.94 19.12
C TYR A 410 -20.95 5.02 19.99
N ILE A 411 -21.41 5.55 21.12
CA ILE A 411 -22.39 4.91 22.01
C ILE A 411 -23.46 5.94 22.36
N THR A 412 -24.72 5.50 22.47
CA THR A 412 -25.84 6.36 22.89
C THR A 412 -26.54 5.75 24.11
N ALA A 413 -27.29 6.57 24.83
CA ALA A 413 -28.11 6.11 25.94
C ALA A 413 -29.22 5.12 25.52
N THR A 414 -29.54 5.09 24.22
CA THR A 414 -30.58 4.20 23.64
C THR A 414 -30.00 3.01 22.88
N THR A 415 -28.67 2.77 23.00
CA THR A 415 -28.02 1.63 22.33
C THR A 415 -28.54 0.31 22.88
N LYS A 416 -28.98 -0.58 21.97
CA LYS A 416 -29.42 -1.96 22.30
C LYS A 416 -28.48 -2.96 21.67
N TYR A 417 -28.19 -4.02 22.41
CA TYR A 417 -27.32 -5.11 21.99
C TYR A 417 -28.13 -6.40 21.77
N PRO A 418 -27.67 -7.33 20.89
CA PRO A 418 -28.24 -8.66 20.79
C PRO A 418 -28.05 -9.40 22.12
N THR A 419 -29.02 -10.23 22.51
CA THR A 419 -28.92 -11.01 23.73
C THR A 419 -27.80 -12.03 23.71
N GLN A 420 -27.33 -12.43 22.51
CA GLN A 420 -26.27 -13.43 22.35
C GLN A 420 -25.20 -12.95 21.38
N LEU A 421 -23.96 -12.94 21.82
CA LEU A 421 -22.76 -12.60 21.05
C LEU A 421 -21.61 -13.53 21.42
N ASP A 422 -20.69 -13.81 20.50
CA ASP A 422 -19.41 -14.42 20.83
C ASP A 422 -18.42 -13.36 21.37
N THR A 423 -18.42 -12.18 20.73
CA THR A 423 -17.51 -11.08 21.06
C THR A 423 -18.22 -9.72 21.04
N LEU A 424 -17.98 -8.93 22.08
CA LEU A 424 -18.36 -7.52 22.17
C LEU A 424 -17.12 -6.67 22.43
N GLN A 425 -16.81 -5.75 21.52
CA GLN A 425 -15.75 -4.77 21.70
C GLN A 425 -16.36 -3.38 21.60
N LEU A 426 -16.20 -2.56 22.65
CA LEU A 426 -16.64 -1.17 22.71
C LEU A 426 -15.44 -0.29 23.06
N ALA A 427 -15.04 0.56 22.11
CA ALA A 427 -14.01 1.58 22.29
C ALA A 427 -14.49 2.92 21.69
N PRO A 428 -15.65 3.44 22.11
CA PRO A 428 -16.28 4.56 21.45
C PRO A 428 -15.40 5.82 21.53
N PHE A 429 -15.33 6.54 20.42
CA PHE A 429 -14.71 7.84 20.35
C PHE A 429 -15.69 8.97 20.69
N ARG A 430 -17.00 8.73 20.47
CA ARG A 430 -18.10 9.69 20.74
C ARG A 430 -19.21 9.06 21.57
N TYR A 431 -19.89 9.87 22.37
CA TYR A 431 -21.14 9.47 23.00
C TYR A 431 -22.20 10.56 22.86
N ALA A 432 -23.48 10.15 22.83
CA ALA A 432 -24.63 11.05 22.77
C ALA A 432 -25.65 10.71 23.84
N GLY A 433 -26.27 11.74 24.37
CA GLY A 433 -27.28 11.65 25.43
C GLY A 433 -26.68 11.49 26.84
N LYS A 434 -27.57 11.35 27.83
CA LYS A 434 -27.18 11.17 29.23
C LYS A 434 -26.93 9.69 29.51
N LEU A 435 -25.67 9.25 29.37
CA LEU A 435 -25.26 7.87 29.67
C LEU A 435 -24.65 7.82 31.08
N GLU A 436 -25.42 7.30 32.06
CA GLU A 436 -24.97 7.21 33.45
C GLU A 436 -24.41 5.84 33.79
N GLN A 437 -24.87 4.79 33.12
CA GLN A 437 -24.39 3.42 33.36
C GLN A 437 -24.36 2.62 32.07
N LEU A 438 -23.49 1.60 32.05
CA LEU A 438 -23.45 0.58 31.02
C LEU A 438 -23.73 -0.78 31.65
N ASP A 439 -24.99 -1.23 31.54
CA ASP A 439 -25.39 -2.53 32.06
C ASP A 439 -25.48 -3.56 30.92
N LEU A 440 -24.51 -4.44 30.88
CA LEU A 440 -24.39 -5.55 29.94
C LEU A 440 -24.78 -6.90 30.57
N SER A 441 -25.29 -6.91 31.82
CA SER A 441 -25.56 -8.12 32.60
C SER A 441 -26.58 -9.08 31.97
N HIS A 442 -27.45 -8.55 31.09
CA HIS A 442 -28.47 -9.30 30.36
C HIS A 442 -27.96 -10.03 29.12
N LEU A 443 -26.71 -9.79 28.74
CA LEU A 443 -26.11 -10.40 27.55
C LEU A 443 -25.52 -11.79 27.85
N ASN A 444 -25.60 -12.66 26.86
CA ASN A 444 -24.80 -13.88 26.80
C ASN A 444 -23.65 -13.66 25.83
N VAL A 445 -22.45 -13.37 26.37
CA VAL A 445 -21.25 -13.06 25.58
C VAL A 445 -20.01 -13.71 26.19
N LYS A 446 -19.15 -14.28 25.34
CA LYS A 446 -17.94 -15.00 25.80
C LYS A 446 -16.75 -14.07 25.98
N THR A 447 -16.56 -13.14 25.06
CA THR A 447 -15.40 -12.23 25.07
C THR A 447 -15.86 -10.79 25.06
N VAL A 448 -15.37 -10.00 26.03
CA VAL A 448 -15.65 -8.57 26.13
C VAL A 448 -14.34 -7.78 26.14
N SER A 449 -14.29 -6.72 25.33
CA SER A 449 -13.23 -5.72 25.37
C SER A 449 -13.85 -4.32 25.47
N LEU A 450 -13.54 -3.60 26.54
CA LEU A 450 -14.06 -2.25 26.75
C LEU A 450 -12.93 -1.24 26.91
N LYS A 451 -13.07 -0.08 26.26
CA LYS A 451 -12.20 1.07 26.40
C LYS A 451 -13.03 2.35 26.30
N LEU A 452 -13.58 2.81 27.40
CA LEU A 452 -14.62 3.83 27.44
C LEU A 452 -14.09 5.25 27.64
N GLY A 453 -12.95 5.43 28.27
CA GLY A 453 -12.43 6.73 28.70
C GLY A 453 -11.92 7.64 27.59
N ASN A 454 -11.95 7.20 26.34
CA ASN A 454 -11.63 8.05 25.18
C ASN A 454 -12.87 8.69 24.54
N ALA A 455 -14.08 8.41 25.05
CA ALA A 455 -15.31 8.91 24.45
C ALA A 455 -15.60 10.36 24.87
N TYR A 456 -15.79 11.22 23.87
CA TYR A 456 -16.20 12.62 24.04
C TYR A 456 -17.65 12.82 23.64
N ARG A 457 -18.30 13.83 24.23
CA ARG A 457 -19.68 14.19 23.89
C ARG A 457 -19.75 14.68 22.44
N VAL A 458 -20.78 14.24 21.71
CA VAL A 458 -21.03 14.68 20.33
C VAL A 458 -21.34 16.19 20.29
N GLY A 459 -20.88 16.87 19.25
CA GLY A 459 -21.12 18.30 19.04
C GLY A 459 -20.20 19.23 19.81
N ILE A 460 -19.18 18.73 20.48
CA ILE A 460 -18.21 19.54 21.21
C ILE A 460 -16.84 19.42 20.55
N SER A 461 -16.31 20.55 20.08
CA SER A 461 -14.99 20.64 19.43
C SER A 461 -13.82 20.69 20.43
N ASP A 462 -14.11 20.91 21.69
CA ASP A 462 -13.08 21.10 22.72
C ASP A 462 -12.58 19.74 23.26
N PHE A 463 -11.60 19.19 22.55
CA PHE A 463 -10.91 17.96 22.90
C PHE A 463 -9.97 18.26 24.09
N GLY A 464 -10.34 17.92 25.27
CA GLY A 464 -9.54 18.13 26.48
C GLY A 464 -10.34 18.63 27.67
N ASP A 465 -11.56 19.15 27.45
CA ASP A 465 -12.44 19.50 28.56
C ASP A 465 -12.96 18.23 29.23
N LYS A 466 -12.54 18.04 30.49
CA LYS A 466 -12.92 16.90 31.35
C LYS A 466 -14.45 16.77 31.51
N LYS A 467 -15.20 17.86 31.39
CA LYS A 467 -16.67 17.86 31.50
C LYS A 467 -17.36 17.20 30.30
N ASN A 468 -16.66 17.09 29.17
CA ASN A 468 -17.20 16.60 27.92
C ASN A 468 -16.81 15.15 27.60
N THR A 469 -16.07 14.50 28.50
CA THR A 469 -15.72 13.09 28.35
C THR A 469 -16.66 12.19 29.13
N LEU A 470 -16.85 10.98 28.61
CA LEU A 470 -17.68 9.96 29.24
C LEU A 470 -17.10 9.59 30.61
N TYR A 471 -17.95 9.64 31.64
CA TYR A 471 -17.66 9.10 32.95
C TYR A 471 -18.94 8.49 33.52
N LEU A 472 -18.92 7.17 33.76
CA LEU A 472 -20.09 6.40 34.15
C LEU A 472 -20.14 6.22 35.67
N LYS A 473 -21.34 6.15 36.23
CA LYS A 473 -21.53 5.74 37.63
C LYS A 473 -21.22 4.24 37.81
N ARG A 474 -21.60 3.42 36.84
CA ARG A 474 -21.42 1.96 36.94
C ARG A 474 -21.30 1.28 35.60
N VAL A 475 -20.43 0.28 35.51
CA VAL A 475 -20.35 -0.70 34.43
C VAL A 475 -20.57 -2.08 35.03
N VAL A 476 -21.54 -2.84 34.48
CA VAL A 476 -21.87 -4.21 34.91
C VAL A 476 -21.65 -5.16 33.75
N LEU A 477 -20.86 -6.20 33.99
CA LEU A 477 -20.54 -7.20 32.99
C LEU A 477 -21.41 -8.46 33.08
N PRO A 478 -21.63 -9.19 31.97
CA PRO A 478 -22.38 -10.44 31.93
C PRO A 478 -21.67 -11.58 32.65
N ALA A 479 -22.45 -12.47 33.28
CA ALA A 479 -21.93 -13.64 33.99
C ALA A 479 -21.28 -14.71 33.05
N THR A 480 -21.56 -14.67 31.77
CA THR A 480 -21.13 -15.68 30.79
C THR A 480 -19.74 -15.43 30.22
N ILE A 481 -19.11 -14.34 30.62
CA ILE A 481 -17.77 -13.95 30.08
C ILE A 481 -16.72 -14.97 30.56
N THR A 482 -15.95 -15.43 29.57
CA THR A 482 -14.74 -16.25 29.83
C THR A 482 -13.46 -15.43 29.58
N SER A 483 -13.52 -14.36 28.79
CA SER A 483 -12.38 -13.47 28.54
C SER A 483 -12.82 -12.00 28.58
N ALA A 484 -12.18 -11.19 29.42
CA ALA A 484 -12.41 -9.76 29.52
C ALA A 484 -11.11 -8.97 29.41
N LYS A 485 -11.12 -7.93 28.55
CA LYS A 485 -10.08 -6.92 28.45
C LYS A 485 -10.69 -5.54 28.70
N LEU A 486 -10.27 -4.88 29.78
CA LEU A 486 -10.85 -3.65 30.27
C LEU A 486 -9.78 -2.58 30.40
N GLU A 487 -9.85 -1.58 29.54
CA GLU A 487 -8.85 -0.50 29.46
C GLU A 487 -9.51 0.85 29.63
N LYS A 488 -8.95 1.73 30.44
CA LYS A 488 -9.42 3.13 30.57
C LYS A 488 -10.93 3.18 30.75
N MET A 489 -11.43 2.55 31.79
CA MET A 489 -12.88 2.30 31.96
C MET A 489 -13.73 3.55 32.23
N ALA A 490 -13.16 4.61 32.79
CA ALA A 490 -13.85 5.87 33.10
C ALA A 490 -15.21 5.65 33.81
N THR A 491 -15.20 4.97 34.93
CA THR A 491 -16.39 4.66 35.73
C THR A 491 -16.11 4.76 37.23
N GLU A 492 -17.14 5.09 38.03
CA GLU A 492 -16.99 5.01 39.48
C GLU A 492 -16.89 3.56 39.93
N VAL A 493 -17.81 2.70 39.46
CA VAL A 493 -17.86 1.30 39.85
C VAL A 493 -17.76 0.38 38.64
N LEU A 494 -16.76 -0.50 38.64
CA LEU A 494 -16.63 -1.61 37.75
C LEU A 494 -17.07 -2.90 38.45
N ASP A 495 -18.25 -3.38 38.09
CA ASP A 495 -18.87 -4.53 38.72
C ASP A 495 -18.59 -5.83 37.94
N LEU A 496 -17.67 -6.61 38.46
CA LEU A 496 -17.26 -7.94 37.95
C LEU A 496 -17.83 -9.07 38.82
N SER A 497 -18.71 -8.77 39.77
CA SER A 497 -19.15 -9.71 40.82
C SER A 497 -19.77 -11.03 40.31
N LYS A 498 -20.21 -11.03 39.04
CA LYS A 498 -20.82 -12.20 38.39
C LYS A 498 -19.84 -13.01 37.50
N LEU A 499 -18.56 -12.65 37.43
CA LEU A 499 -17.57 -13.27 36.54
C LEU A 499 -16.90 -14.53 37.16
N ASP A 500 -17.64 -15.40 37.80
CA ASP A 500 -17.08 -16.60 38.44
C ASP A 500 -16.33 -17.56 37.50
N ASN A 501 -16.69 -17.55 36.20
CA ASN A 501 -16.14 -18.45 35.19
C ASN A 501 -15.08 -17.79 34.27
N VAL A 502 -14.65 -16.57 34.58
CA VAL A 502 -13.63 -15.91 33.78
C VAL A 502 -12.31 -16.67 33.82
N SER A 503 -11.72 -16.92 32.67
CA SER A 503 -10.44 -17.61 32.49
C SER A 503 -9.34 -16.72 31.94
N LYS A 504 -9.72 -15.52 31.48
CA LYS A 504 -8.78 -14.45 31.08
C LYS A 504 -9.34 -13.11 31.49
N LEU A 505 -8.65 -12.40 32.38
CA LEU A 505 -9.04 -11.09 32.88
C LEU A 505 -7.85 -10.14 32.82
N GLU A 506 -7.95 -9.13 31.96
CA GLU A 506 -6.98 -8.06 31.85
C GLU A 506 -7.66 -6.73 32.17
N ILE A 507 -7.18 -6.03 33.21
CA ILE A 507 -7.61 -4.68 33.57
C ILE A 507 -6.41 -3.76 33.53
N ARG A 508 -6.47 -2.74 32.68
CA ARG A 508 -5.46 -1.67 32.59
C ARG A 508 -6.14 -0.32 32.73
N ASP A 509 -6.23 0.16 33.93
CA ASP A 509 -6.87 1.44 34.25
C ASP A 509 -5.91 2.39 34.97
N ILE A 510 -4.73 2.59 34.39
CA ILE A 510 -3.80 3.63 34.81
C ILE A 510 -4.14 4.88 34.02
N TYR A 511 -4.82 5.79 34.69
CA TYR A 511 -5.03 7.14 34.18
C TYR A 511 -4.13 8.12 34.95
N GLN A 512 -3.56 9.05 34.23
CA GLN A 512 -2.76 10.13 34.85
C GLN A 512 -3.62 11.13 35.64
N GLU A 513 -4.98 10.97 35.66
CA GLU A 513 -5.91 11.94 36.25
C GLU A 513 -7.14 11.30 36.90
N GLU A 514 -8.04 12.12 37.48
CA GLU A 514 -9.22 11.85 38.31
C GLU A 514 -10.32 10.91 37.73
N ARG A 515 -10.04 10.22 36.60
CA ARG A 515 -11.00 9.38 35.86
C ARG A 515 -10.76 7.88 35.95
N SER A 516 -9.83 7.44 36.79
CA SER A 516 -9.66 6.03 37.08
C SER A 516 -10.91 5.47 37.76
N VAL A 517 -11.09 4.17 37.62
CA VAL A 517 -12.11 3.42 38.35
C VAL A 517 -11.93 3.66 39.85
N LYS A 518 -12.99 4.08 40.54
CA LYS A 518 -12.94 4.27 41.99
C LYS A 518 -13.08 2.95 42.78
N GLU A 519 -13.90 2.02 42.27
CA GLU A 519 -14.13 0.73 42.94
C GLU A 519 -14.25 -0.39 41.90
N ILE A 520 -13.55 -1.49 42.10
CA ILE A 520 -13.67 -2.73 41.35
C ILE A 520 -14.20 -3.81 42.27
N ILE A 521 -15.33 -4.42 41.91
CA ILE A 521 -15.97 -5.48 42.67
C ILE A 521 -15.69 -6.82 41.97
N PHE A 522 -14.81 -7.64 42.55
CA PHE A 522 -14.50 -8.97 42.03
C PHE A 522 -15.54 -10.01 42.47
N PRO A 523 -15.65 -11.16 41.77
CA PRO A 523 -16.45 -12.29 42.23
C PRO A 523 -15.94 -12.80 43.56
N LYS A 524 -16.85 -13.13 44.49
CA LYS A 524 -16.47 -13.70 45.79
C LYS A 524 -15.78 -15.07 45.68
N ASN A 525 -16.14 -15.83 44.63
CA ASN A 525 -15.69 -17.22 44.44
C ASN A 525 -14.68 -17.36 43.29
N LEU A 526 -14.00 -16.29 42.90
CA LEU A 526 -13.02 -16.35 41.82
C LEU A 526 -11.83 -17.25 42.23
N LYS A 527 -11.62 -18.33 41.46
CA LYS A 527 -10.61 -19.33 41.75
C LYS A 527 -9.36 -19.12 40.91
N ARG A 528 -8.17 -19.36 41.50
CA ARG A 528 -6.89 -19.38 40.78
C ARG A 528 -6.90 -20.39 39.62
N SER A 529 -7.55 -21.54 39.82
CA SER A 529 -7.65 -22.60 38.83
C SER A 529 -8.39 -22.23 37.56
N ASN A 530 -9.11 -21.11 37.52
CA ASN A 530 -9.73 -20.62 36.33
C ASN A 530 -8.67 -20.12 35.28
N PHE A 531 -7.49 -19.72 35.74
CA PHE A 531 -6.43 -19.11 34.94
C PHE A 531 -5.30 -20.11 34.69
N LYS A 532 -5.04 -20.45 33.42
CA LYS A 532 -4.01 -21.43 33.04
C LYS A 532 -2.61 -20.87 33.23
N ASN A 533 -2.42 -19.61 32.85
CA ASN A 533 -1.13 -18.92 32.92
C ASN A 533 -1.23 -17.72 33.86
N ASN A 534 -0.10 -17.27 34.38
CA ASN A 534 -0.05 -16.09 35.25
C ASN A 534 -0.60 -14.83 34.56
N ASN A 535 -0.32 -14.66 33.25
CA ASN A 535 -0.76 -13.52 32.46
C ASN A 535 -2.24 -13.60 32.02
N ASP A 536 -2.95 -14.69 32.32
CA ASP A 536 -4.40 -14.77 32.08
C ASP A 536 -5.19 -13.95 33.12
N PHE A 537 -4.56 -13.58 34.24
CA PHE A 537 -5.05 -12.60 35.21
C PHE A 537 -4.00 -11.49 35.31
N LEU A 538 -4.36 -10.31 34.84
CA LEU A 538 -3.46 -9.15 34.83
C LEU A 538 -4.23 -7.90 35.25
N ILE A 539 -3.90 -7.34 36.40
CA ILE A 539 -4.52 -6.14 36.95
C ILE A 539 -3.45 -5.05 37.11
N ARG A 540 -3.68 -3.94 36.46
CA ARG A 540 -2.85 -2.73 36.58
C ARG A 540 -3.72 -1.52 36.84
N VAL A 541 -3.82 -1.13 38.11
CA VAL A 541 -4.63 -0.01 38.60
C VAL A 541 -3.87 0.79 39.65
N ASP A 542 -4.27 2.02 39.89
CA ASP A 542 -3.75 2.85 40.98
C ASP A 542 -4.41 2.43 42.29
N LYS A 543 -3.76 1.55 43.05
CA LYS A 543 -4.28 1.03 44.33
C LYS A 543 -4.47 2.11 45.42
N GLY A 544 -3.83 3.25 45.29
CA GLY A 544 -4.05 4.40 46.17
C GLY A 544 -5.36 5.15 45.90
N LYS A 545 -5.95 4.95 44.71
CA LYS A 545 -7.19 5.60 44.28
C LYS A 545 -8.33 4.61 44.03
N THR A 546 -8.03 3.38 43.67
CA THR A 546 -9.01 2.33 43.32
C THR A 546 -9.21 1.37 44.46
N LYS A 547 -10.42 1.31 44.99
CA LYS A 547 -10.83 0.32 46.01
C LYS A 547 -11.09 -1.02 45.34
N LEU A 548 -10.44 -2.09 45.81
CA LEU A 548 -10.63 -3.46 45.34
C LEU A 548 -11.47 -4.25 46.33
N VAL A 549 -12.68 -4.63 45.92
CA VAL A 549 -13.65 -5.40 46.77
C VAL A 549 -13.61 -6.85 46.36
N ASN A 550 -13.56 -7.76 47.31
CA ASN A 550 -13.40 -9.21 47.13
C ASN A 550 -12.15 -9.57 46.32
N TYR A 551 -11.06 -8.82 46.51
CA TYR A 551 -9.83 -9.04 45.77
C TYR A 551 -9.22 -10.39 46.11
N PRO A 552 -8.83 -11.23 45.14
CA PRO A 552 -8.40 -12.58 45.40
C PRO A 552 -7.07 -12.65 46.17
N SER A 553 -6.99 -13.49 47.20
CA SER A 553 -5.79 -13.62 48.03
C SER A 553 -4.60 -14.33 47.37
N TRP A 554 -4.83 -15.03 46.25
CA TRP A 554 -3.80 -15.74 45.49
C TRP A 554 -3.07 -14.84 44.46
N VAL A 555 -3.35 -13.55 44.41
CA VAL A 555 -2.71 -12.60 43.48
C VAL A 555 -1.33 -12.19 44.01
N THR A 556 -0.35 -12.07 43.08
CA THR A 556 0.99 -11.53 43.37
C THR A 556 1.36 -10.47 42.32
N GLN A 557 2.46 -9.74 42.56
CA GLN A 557 3.01 -8.81 41.59
C GLN A 557 4.10 -9.47 40.75
N ASP A 558 4.11 -9.14 39.46
CA ASP A 558 5.19 -9.45 38.54
C ASP A 558 6.34 -8.41 38.64
N GLU A 559 7.40 -8.61 37.88
CA GLU A 559 8.56 -7.69 37.80
C GLU A 559 8.22 -6.27 37.28
N PHE A 560 7.09 -6.13 36.59
CA PHE A 560 6.59 -4.86 36.06
C PHE A 560 5.56 -4.19 36.99
N GLY A 561 5.31 -4.75 38.14
CA GLY A 561 4.33 -4.25 39.10
C GLY A 561 2.88 -4.52 38.76
N ASN A 562 2.60 -5.40 37.78
CA ASN A 562 1.24 -5.86 37.51
C ASN A 562 0.84 -6.95 38.50
N ASP A 563 -0.42 -6.95 38.89
CA ASP A 563 -0.99 -8.06 39.69
C ASP A 563 -1.32 -9.23 38.76
N VAL A 564 -0.76 -10.37 39.04
CA VAL A 564 -0.88 -11.61 38.25
C VAL A 564 -1.30 -12.79 39.13
N ALA A 565 -1.78 -13.85 38.48
CA ALA A 565 -2.12 -15.09 39.16
C ALA A 565 -0.85 -15.86 39.55
N LYS A 566 -0.67 -16.15 40.83
CA LYS A 566 0.42 -17.00 41.36
C LYS A 566 0.06 -18.47 41.35
#